data_fba7e21c0b4c749f5494a73978f56859
#
_entry.id   fba7e21c0b4c749f5494a73978f56859
#
_cell.length_a   1.000
_cell.length_b   1.000
_cell.length_c   1.000
_cell.angle_alpha   90.00
_cell.angle_beta   90.00
_cell.angle_gamma   90.00
#
_symmetry.space_group_name_H-M   'P 1'
#
loop_
_entity.id
_entity.type
_entity.pdbx_description
1 polymer ?
#
loop_
_entity_poly.entity_id
_entity_poly.type
_entity_poly.pdbx_seq_one_letter_code
_entity_poly.pdbx_strand_id
1 'polypeptide(L)'
;MKRFLLTILLCVFVWGMKAQQMDAIFVVMPDQYVPQLENAWRKDLIDLYNTGKEAKLKNTMNGFSMLKKLTDDYLLLQVTDRSTVEMKLLPLVNDTYVVCMITTVYGPVPDSQIEFFTTDWKPLEAADLYTPVPAEWFIKDDADKNSISFTEATTRLDMDLRKYSLSSDNQTLTVEYTTPQYLSQAERKRVEPFLKNTPKVY
;
A
#
# COMPACT_ATOMS: atom_id res chain seq x y z
N MET A 1 27.14 47.28 -0.56
CA MET A 1 27.67 45.91 -0.55
C MET A 1 27.16 45.09 0.65
N LYS A 2 27.18 45.56 1.90
CA LYS A 2 26.68 44.79 3.07
C LYS A 2 25.20 44.42 3.00
N ARG A 3 24.33 45.25 2.43
CA ARG A 3 22.88 44.98 2.30
C ARG A 3 22.55 43.89 1.24
N PHE A 4 23.38 43.82 0.19
CA PHE A 4 23.24 42.80 -0.86
C PHE A 4 23.67 41.41 -0.38
N LEU A 5 24.69 41.34 0.49
CA LEU A 5 25.13 40.07 1.11
C LEU A 5 24.07 39.50 2.07
N LEU A 6 23.35 40.39 2.78
CA LEU A 6 22.29 39.97 3.71
C LEU A 6 21.07 39.36 2.97
N THR A 7 20.74 39.90 1.79
CA THR A 7 19.63 39.39 0.96
C THR A 7 19.97 38.04 0.33
N ILE A 8 21.20 37.81 -0.07
CA ILE A 8 21.65 36.50 -0.60
C ILE A 8 21.69 35.47 0.51
N LEU A 9 22.07 35.83 1.73
CA LEU A 9 22.07 34.91 2.87
C LEU A 9 20.64 34.50 3.27
N LEU A 10 19.65 35.42 3.13
CA LEU A 10 18.24 35.07 3.41
C LEU A 10 17.63 34.16 2.35
N CYS A 11 18.05 34.29 1.07
CA CYS A 11 17.56 33.40 -0.01
C CYS A 11 18.10 31.97 0.07
N VAL A 12 19.29 31.78 0.66
CA VAL A 12 19.87 30.44 0.83
C VAL A 12 19.19 29.65 1.95
N PHE A 13 18.53 30.31 2.93
CA PHE A 13 17.88 29.67 4.04
C PHE A 13 16.48 29.13 3.71
N VAL A 14 15.87 29.51 2.59
CA VAL A 14 14.53 29.05 2.19
C VAL A 14 14.54 27.67 1.49
N TRP A 15 15.70 27.15 1.11
CA TRP A 15 15.83 25.87 0.41
C TRP A 15 15.94 24.63 1.33
N GLY A 16 15.71 24.78 2.62
CA GLY A 16 15.93 23.75 3.62
C GLY A 16 14.67 23.14 4.26
N MET A 17 13.48 23.48 3.82
CA MET A 17 12.28 22.74 4.24
C MET A 17 12.20 21.45 3.40
N LYS A 18 12.95 20.43 3.81
CA LYS A 18 12.73 19.08 3.29
C LYS A 18 11.29 18.70 3.66
N ALA A 19 10.49 18.40 2.65
CA ALA A 19 9.26 17.70 2.85
C ALA A 19 9.53 16.45 3.73
N GLN A 20 8.60 16.12 4.58
CA GLN A 20 8.69 14.88 5.37
C GLN A 20 8.93 13.72 4.39
N GLN A 21 10.05 13.02 4.53
CA GLN A 21 10.42 11.94 3.61
C GLN A 21 9.92 10.61 4.18
N MET A 22 9.54 9.71 3.30
CA MET A 22 9.04 8.38 3.65
C MET A 22 10.02 7.59 4.52
N ASP A 23 11.32 7.75 4.31
CA ASP A 23 12.34 7.09 5.12
C ASP A 23 12.25 7.46 6.61
N ALA A 24 12.11 8.76 6.92
CA ALA A 24 11.97 9.24 8.30
C ALA A 24 10.70 8.69 8.96
N ILE A 25 9.57 8.67 8.22
CA ILE A 25 8.29 8.14 8.69
C ILE A 25 8.38 6.63 8.95
N PHE A 26 9.04 5.89 8.06
CA PHE A 26 9.24 4.45 8.23
C PHE A 26 10.10 4.12 9.46
N VAL A 27 11.17 4.88 9.71
CA VAL A 27 12.02 4.67 10.90
C VAL A 27 11.22 4.83 12.19
N VAL A 28 10.39 5.88 12.31
CA VAL A 28 9.64 6.17 13.55
C VAL A 28 8.33 5.40 13.68
N MET A 29 8.00 4.55 12.71
CA MET A 29 6.81 3.70 12.77
C MET A 29 6.82 2.85 14.06
N PRO A 30 5.70 2.75 14.79
CA PRO A 30 5.58 1.84 15.94
C PRO A 30 5.79 0.38 15.52
N ASP A 31 6.55 -0.37 16.32
CA ASP A 31 6.93 -1.76 16.01
C ASP A 31 5.73 -2.71 15.88
N GLN A 32 4.58 -2.35 16.47
CA GLN A 32 3.34 -3.14 16.37
C GLN A 32 2.83 -3.32 14.92
N TYR A 33 3.14 -2.39 14.00
CA TYR A 33 2.69 -2.47 12.60
C TYR A 33 3.58 -3.40 11.76
N VAL A 34 4.85 -3.56 12.13
CA VAL A 34 5.77 -4.53 11.51
C VAL A 34 6.63 -5.15 12.61
N PRO A 35 6.06 -6.05 13.44
CA PRO A 35 6.76 -6.62 14.60
C PRO A 35 7.96 -7.50 14.23
N GLN A 36 8.14 -7.81 12.96
CA GLN A 36 9.29 -8.52 12.43
C GLN A 36 10.56 -7.67 12.35
N LEU A 37 10.41 -6.32 12.35
CA LEU A 37 11.49 -5.36 12.15
C LEU A 37 11.43 -4.25 13.21
N GLU A 38 12.35 -4.28 14.16
CA GLU A 38 12.54 -3.19 15.12
C GLU A 38 13.05 -1.91 14.43
N ASN A 39 12.89 -0.77 15.09
CA ASN A 39 13.31 0.54 14.61
C ASN A 39 14.75 0.56 14.07
N ALA A 40 15.71 -0.03 14.81
CA ALA A 40 17.11 -0.07 14.40
C ALA A 40 17.30 -0.80 13.05
N TRP A 41 16.61 -1.89 12.84
CA TRP A 41 16.70 -2.67 11.60
C TRP A 41 16.02 -1.97 10.41
N ARG A 42 14.96 -1.21 10.65
CA ARG A 42 14.36 -0.35 9.61
C ARG A 42 15.34 0.71 9.14
N LYS A 43 16.10 1.31 10.06
CA LYS A 43 17.17 2.24 9.73
C LYS A 43 18.28 1.58 8.92
N ASP A 44 18.73 0.40 9.34
CA ASP A 44 19.75 -0.36 8.61
C ASP A 44 19.30 -0.72 7.18
N LEU A 45 18.01 -1.09 6.97
CA LEU A 45 17.47 -1.33 5.64
C LEU A 45 17.52 -0.09 4.76
N ILE A 46 17.19 1.09 5.30
CA ILE A 46 17.28 2.37 4.58
C ILE A 46 18.74 2.67 4.23
N ASP A 47 19.67 2.51 5.15
CA ASP A 47 21.10 2.75 4.92
C ASP A 47 21.67 1.82 3.84
N LEU A 48 21.28 0.54 3.85
CA LEU A 48 21.65 -0.42 2.79
C LEU A 48 21.08 0.02 1.44
N TYR A 49 19.79 0.38 1.39
CA TYR A 49 19.13 0.81 0.16
C TYR A 49 19.80 2.05 -0.44
N ASN A 50 20.05 3.07 0.37
CA ASN A 50 20.64 4.33 -0.06
C ASN A 50 22.10 4.20 -0.50
N THR A 51 22.81 3.16 -0.01
CA THR A 51 24.18 2.84 -0.46
C THR A 51 24.23 1.91 -1.66
N GLY A 52 23.09 1.58 -2.28
CA GLY A 52 22.98 0.69 -3.45
C GLY A 52 23.29 -0.77 -3.14
N LYS A 53 23.26 -1.17 -1.88
CA LYS A 53 23.41 -2.56 -1.45
C LYS A 53 22.06 -3.28 -1.43
N GLU A 54 22.08 -4.61 -1.42
CA GLU A 54 20.87 -5.38 -1.18
C GLU A 54 20.32 -5.07 0.21
N ALA A 55 19.19 -4.35 0.27
CA ALA A 55 18.57 -3.95 1.52
C ALA A 55 17.76 -5.11 2.13
N LYS A 56 18.45 -6.14 2.60
CA LYS A 56 17.91 -7.39 3.13
C LYS A 56 18.53 -7.70 4.49
N LEU A 57 17.68 -7.96 5.49
CA LEU A 57 18.10 -8.30 6.85
C LEU A 57 17.32 -9.51 7.37
N LYS A 58 17.96 -10.27 8.27
CA LYS A 58 17.27 -11.31 9.04
C LYS A 58 16.32 -10.64 10.04
N ASN A 59 15.07 -11.12 10.10
CA ASN A 59 14.05 -10.57 10.99
C ASN A 59 13.85 -11.39 12.27
N THR A 60 13.00 -10.91 13.20
CA THR A 60 12.74 -11.57 14.50
C THR A 60 12.15 -12.97 14.37
N MET A 61 11.53 -13.31 13.23
CA MET A 61 10.91 -14.61 12.95
C MET A 61 11.88 -15.61 12.28
N ASN A 62 13.17 -15.35 12.29
CA ASN A 62 14.22 -16.14 11.63
C ASN A 62 14.10 -16.20 10.09
N GLY A 63 13.21 -15.41 9.47
CA GLY A 63 13.12 -15.18 8.05
C GLY A 63 13.94 -13.96 7.62
N PHE A 64 13.65 -13.45 6.43
CA PHE A 64 14.27 -12.24 5.89
C PHE A 64 13.22 -11.21 5.55
N SER A 65 13.54 -9.94 5.83
CA SER A 65 12.81 -8.79 5.32
C SER A 65 13.68 -8.02 4.35
N MET A 66 13.06 -7.38 3.35
CA MET A 66 13.78 -6.67 2.29
C MET A 66 13.05 -5.39 1.90
N LEU A 67 13.75 -4.27 1.90
CA LEU A 67 13.26 -3.01 1.33
C LEU A 67 13.43 -3.07 -0.20
N LYS A 68 12.31 -3.20 -0.91
CA LYS A 68 12.26 -3.38 -2.36
C LYS A 68 12.30 -2.08 -3.14
N LYS A 69 11.63 -1.05 -2.60
CA LYS A 69 11.56 0.28 -3.23
C LYS A 69 11.42 1.34 -2.14
N LEU A 70 12.11 2.46 -2.34
CA LEU A 70 12.00 3.65 -1.52
C LEU A 70 12.10 4.88 -2.42
N THR A 71 11.16 5.80 -2.27
CA THR A 71 11.18 7.15 -2.84
C THR A 71 10.84 8.15 -1.75
N ASP A 72 10.78 9.45 -2.08
CA ASP A 72 10.44 10.49 -1.10
C ASP A 72 9.05 10.29 -0.48
N ASP A 73 8.12 9.66 -1.22
CA ASP A 73 6.71 9.51 -0.82
C ASP A 73 6.18 8.07 -0.87
N TYR A 74 7.01 7.09 -1.27
CA TYR A 74 6.58 5.69 -1.39
C TYR A 74 7.62 4.72 -0.83
N LEU A 75 7.12 3.62 -0.24
CA LEU A 75 7.93 2.52 0.25
C LEU A 75 7.25 1.18 -0.05
N LEU A 76 8.03 0.19 -0.51
CA LEU A 76 7.64 -1.20 -0.61
C LEU A 76 8.59 -2.07 0.20
N LEU A 77 8.08 -2.67 1.26
CA LEU A 77 8.78 -3.61 2.13
C LEU A 77 8.23 -5.02 1.94
N GLN A 78 9.07 -5.96 1.58
CA GLN A 78 8.79 -7.38 1.79
C GLN A 78 9.09 -7.71 3.25
N VAL A 79 8.06 -7.98 4.04
CA VAL A 79 8.18 -8.28 5.48
C VAL A 79 8.62 -9.72 5.70
N THR A 80 8.00 -10.64 4.95
CA THR A 80 8.32 -12.08 4.92
C THR A 80 8.21 -12.59 3.48
N ASP A 81 8.48 -13.86 3.24
CA ASP A 81 8.28 -14.48 1.92
C ASP A 81 6.81 -14.46 1.46
N ARG A 82 5.87 -14.21 2.40
CA ARG A 82 4.42 -14.23 2.16
C ARG A 82 3.70 -12.98 2.61
N SER A 83 4.41 -11.89 2.84
CA SER A 83 3.76 -10.63 3.21
C SER A 83 4.57 -9.42 2.77
N THR A 84 3.85 -8.38 2.38
CA THR A 84 4.42 -7.08 2.04
C THR A 84 3.69 -5.97 2.78
N VAL A 85 4.39 -4.87 2.96
CA VAL A 85 3.83 -3.57 3.36
C VAL A 85 4.17 -2.56 2.28
N GLU A 86 3.17 -1.88 1.77
CA GLU A 86 3.31 -0.70 0.92
C GLU A 86 2.89 0.53 1.72
N MET A 87 3.63 1.63 1.58
CA MET A 87 3.26 2.92 2.17
C MET A 87 3.37 4.02 1.13
N LYS A 88 2.43 4.97 1.19
CA LYS A 88 2.42 6.18 0.37
C LYS A 88 2.05 7.39 1.20
N LEU A 89 2.77 8.49 1.01
CA LEU A 89 2.40 9.79 1.55
C LEU A 89 1.41 10.46 0.60
N LEU A 90 0.20 10.69 1.09
CA LEU A 90 -0.86 11.37 0.36
C LEU A 90 -0.90 12.83 0.83
N PRO A 91 -0.67 13.81 -0.04
CA PRO A 91 -0.68 15.23 0.34
C PRO A 91 -2.11 15.69 0.64
N LEU A 92 -2.25 16.52 1.66
CA LEU A 92 -3.46 17.24 1.98
C LEU A 92 -3.36 18.71 1.53
N VAL A 93 -4.50 19.38 1.45
CA VAL A 93 -4.61 20.79 1.00
C VAL A 93 -3.88 21.80 1.89
N ASN A 94 -3.48 21.43 3.10
CA ASN A 94 -2.78 22.24 4.08
C ASN A 94 -1.27 21.95 4.15
N ASP A 95 -0.69 21.37 3.09
CA ASP A 95 0.71 20.97 3.00
C ASP A 95 1.15 19.93 4.05
N THR A 96 0.20 19.22 4.65
CA THR A 96 0.47 18.04 5.48
C THR A 96 0.23 16.76 4.69
N TYR A 97 0.56 15.61 5.31
CA TYR A 97 0.43 14.31 4.65
C TYR A 97 -0.36 13.34 5.51
N VAL A 98 -1.05 12.41 4.85
CA VAL A 98 -1.59 11.18 5.40
C VAL A 98 -0.71 10.03 4.93
N VAL A 99 -0.37 9.12 5.83
CA VAL A 99 0.28 7.84 5.50
C VAL A 99 -0.82 6.85 5.13
N CYS A 100 -0.86 6.42 3.88
CA CYS A 100 -1.64 5.27 3.45
C CYS A 100 -0.75 4.04 3.55
N MET A 101 -1.14 3.04 4.32
CA MET A 101 -0.42 1.78 4.51
C MET A 101 -1.28 0.62 4.04
N ILE A 102 -0.72 -0.24 3.20
CA ILE A 102 -1.33 -1.48 2.73
C ILE A 102 -0.47 -2.65 3.21
N THR A 103 -1.09 -3.55 3.98
CA THR A 103 -0.50 -4.82 4.35
C THR A 103 -1.12 -5.92 3.50
N THR A 104 -0.31 -6.63 2.73
CA THR A 104 -0.76 -7.75 1.90
C THR A 104 -0.18 -9.06 2.40
N VAL A 105 -1.05 -10.07 2.56
CA VAL A 105 -0.66 -11.45 2.87
C VAL A 105 -0.88 -12.31 1.63
N TYR A 106 0.15 -13.04 1.22
CA TYR A 106 0.12 -13.99 0.11
C TYR A 106 -0.14 -15.38 0.66
N GLY A 107 -1.45 -15.69 0.90
CA GLY A 107 -1.93 -17.02 1.23
C GLY A 107 -2.13 -17.86 -0.03
N PRO A 108 -3.22 -18.65 -0.15
CA PRO A 108 -3.60 -19.28 -1.43
C PRO A 108 -3.83 -18.23 -2.52
N VAL A 109 -4.33 -17.05 -2.14
CA VAL A 109 -4.46 -15.85 -2.98
C VAL A 109 -4.10 -14.62 -2.16
N PRO A 110 -3.68 -13.50 -2.79
CA PRO A 110 -3.39 -12.27 -2.08
C PRO A 110 -4.66 -11.69 -1.42
N ASP A 111 -4.49 -11.22 -0.19
CA ASP A 111 -5.49 -10.44 0.52
C ASP A 111 -4.81 -9.26 1.22
N SER A 112 -5.44 -8.09 1.22
CA SER A 112 -4.84 -6.84 1.70
C SER A 112 -5.75 -6.10 2.65
N GLN A 113 -5.13 -5.48 3.64
CA GLN A 113 -5.74 -4.48 4.52
C GLN A 113 -5.16 -3.10 4.18
N ILE A 114 -6.02 -2.07 4.17
CA ILE A 114 -5.64 -0.67 3.99
C ILE A 114 -5.92 0.10 5.27
N GLU A 115 -4.96 0.87 5.71
CA GLU A 115 -5.02 1.69 6.92
C GLU A 115 -4.45 3.07 6.65
N PHE A 116 -4.90 4.06 7.41
CA PHE A 116 -4.45 5.44 7.28
C PHE A 116 -3.98 5.99 8.61
N PHE A 117 -2.93 6.79 8.57
CA PHE A 117 -2.31 7.39 9.76
C PHE A 117 -1.91 8.82 9.48
N THR A 118 -1.82 9.62 10.54
CA THR A 118 -1.03 10.85 10.49
C THR A 118 0.45 10.50 10.37
N THR A 119 1.28 11.46 10.03
CA THR A 119 2.74 11.29 10.00
C THR A 119 3.36 10.98 11.37
N ASP A 120 2.61 11.19 12.45
CA ASP A 120 2.95 10.79 13.83
C ASP A 120 2.36 9.43 14.22
N TRP A 121 1.91 8.63 13.25
CA TRP A 121 1.35 7.28 13.41
C TRP A 121 0.09 7.20 14.27
N LYS A 122 -0.70 8.28 14.34
CA LYS A 122 -2.04 8.23 14.93
C LYS A 122 -3.00 7.68 13.89
N PRO A 123 -3.78 6.63 14.23
CA PRO A 123 -4.76 6.08 13.30
C PRO A 123 -5.80 7.11 12.88
N LEU A 124 -6.22 7.05 11.62
CA LEU A 124 -7.30 7.83 11.04
C LEU A 124 -8.42 6.90 10.60
N GLU A 125 -9.67 7.38 10.69
CA GLU A 125 -10.81 6.60 10.21
C GLU A 125 -10.76 6.47 8.68
N ALA A 126 -10.62 5.23 8.21
CA ALA A 126 -10.50 4.96 6.78
C ALA A 126 -11.72 5.45 5.98
N ALA A 127 -12.92 5.41 6.57
CA ALA A 127 -14.16 5.84 5.94
C ALA A 127 -14.18 7.32 5.51
N ASP A 128 -13.38 8.17 6.17
CA ASP A 128 -13.25 9.58 5.84
C ASP A 128 -12.33 9.83 4.63
N LEU A 129 -11.49 8.86 4.30
CA LEU A 129 -10.42 9.00 3.30
C LEU A 129 -10.62 8.08 2.08
N TYR A 130 -11.29 6.95 2.26
CA TYR A 130 -11.44 5.94 1.25
C TYR A 130 -12.81 5.25 1.34
N THR A 131 -13.54 5.20 0.23
CA THR A 131 -14.77 4.40 0.12
C THR A 131 -14.45 3.09 -0.58
N PRO A 132 -14.52 1.95 0.13
CA PRO A 132 -14.26 0.64 -0.48
C PRO A 132 -15.21 0.37 -1.65
N VAL A 133 -14.66 -0.10 -2.76
CA VAL A 133 -15.49 -0.54 -3.88
C VAL A 133 -16.31 -1.77 -3.43
N PRO A 134 -17.63 -1.82 -3.65
CA PRO A 134 -18.42 -3.00 -3.30
C PRO A 134 -18.07 -4.18 -4.22
N ALA A 135 -18.25 -5.43 -3.76
CA ALA A 135 -17.97 -6.63 -4.55
C ALA A 135 -18.76 -6.67 -5.86
N GLU A 136 -19.99 -6.12 -5.85
CA GLU A 136 -20.87 -6.01 -7.01
C GLU A 136 -20.29 -5.18 -8.14
N TRP A 137 -19.36 -4.25 -7.85
CA TRP A 137 -18.66 -3.48 -8.87
C TRP A 137 -17.87 -4.37 -9.83
N PHE A 138 -17.36 -5.50 -9.34
CA PHE A 138 -16.58 -6.44 -10.14
C PHE A 138 -17.46 -7.36 -11.02
N ILE A 139 -18.77 -7.28 -10.87
CA ILE A 139 -19.72 -7.96 -11.77
C ILE A 139 -19.89 -7.12 -13.04
N LYS A 140 -19.93 -7.78 -14.19
CA LYS A 140 -20.20 -7.10 -15.48
C LYS A 140 -21.57 -6.45 -15.47
N ASP A 141 -21.67 -5.29 -16.10
CA ASP A 141 -22.90 -4.51 -16.14
C ASP A 141 -23.98 -5.18 -17.02
N ASP A 142 -23.55 -5.98 -18.00
CA ASP A 142 -24.41 -6.75 -18.93
C ASP A 142 -24.74 -8.17 -18.41
N ALA A 143 -24.32 -8.53 -17.21
CA ALA A 143 -24.64 -9.82 -16.62
C ALA A 143 -26.14 -9.93 -16.32
N ASP A 144 -26.79 -11.01 -16.82
CA ASP A 144 -28.18 -11.33 -16.45
C ASP A 144 -28.26 -11.84 -15.02
N LYS A 145 -28.47 -10.90 -14.09
CA LYS A 145 -28.54 -11.17 -12.65
C LYS A 145 -29.74 -12.02 -12.24
N ASN A 146 -30.72 -12.20 -13.12
CA ASN A 146 -31.90 -13.01 -12.86
C ASN A 146 -31.75 -14.47 -13.36
N SER A 147 -30.66 -14.77 -14.05
CA SER A 147 -30.42 -16.13 -14.53
C SER A 147 -30.04 -17.07 -13.39
N ILE A 148 -30.45 -18.33 -13.50
CA ILE A 148 -30.09 -19.40 -12.56
C ILE A 148 -28.57 -19.58 -12.55
N SER A 149 -27.92 -19.51 -13.72
CA SER A 149 -26.48 -19.66 -13.86
C SER A 149 -25.69 -18.55 -13.13
N PHE A 150 -26.20 -17.30 -13.13
CA PHE A 150 -25.62 -16.20 -12.37
C PHE A 150 -25.73 -16.46 -10.87
N THR A 151 -26.91 -16.83 -10.39
CA THR A 151 -27.13 -17.11 -8.96
C THR A 151 -26.26 -18.25 -8.46
N GLU A 152 -26.19 -19.37 -9.19
CA GLU A 152 -25.34 -20.51 -8.84
C GLU A 152 -23.86 -20.16 -8.85
N ALA A 153 -23.40 -19.34 -9.82
CA ALA A 153 -22.02 -18.92 -9.92
C ALA A 153 -21.64 -18.00 -8.75
N THR A 154 -22.44 -16.94 -8.51
CA THR A 154 -22.11 -15.91 -7.51
C THR A 154 -22.25 -16.39 -6.06
N THR A 155 -23.06 -17.42 -5.78
CA THR A 155 -23.12 -18.08 -4.46
C THR A 155 -21.74 -18.64 -4.02
N ARG A 156 -20.83 -18.87 -4.96
CA ARG A 156 -19.46 -19.33 -4.67
C ARG A 156 -18.51 -18.19 -4.27
N LEU A 157 -18.92 -16.95 -4.47
CA LEU A 157 -18.14 -15.75 -4.12
C LEU A 157 -18.51 -15.28 -2.69
N ASP A 158 -18.40 -16.19 -1.72
CA ASP A 158 -18.79 -15.98 -0.32
C ASP A 158 -17.73 -15.24 0.51
N MET A 159 -16.55 -15.08 -0.05
CA MET A 159 -15.45 -14.29 0.55
C MET A 159 -15.24 -13.01 -0.23
N ASP A 160 -14.72 -11.98 0.44
CA ASP A 160 -14.38 -10.70 -0.17
C ASP A 160 -12.87 -10.45 -0.06
N LEU A 161 -12.10 -11.25 -0.81
CA LEU A 161 -10.65 -11.14 -0.84
C LEU A 161 -10.22 -10.11 -1.89
N ARG A 162 -9.34 -9.21 -1.51
CA ARG A 162 -8.89 -8.10 -2.36
C ARG A 162 -7.40 -7.85 -2.21
N LYS A 163 -6.75 -7.58 -3.33
CA LYS A 163 -5.39 -7.06 -3.33
C LYS A 163 -5.42 -5.58 -3.66
N TYR A 164 -4.88 -4.79 -2.75
CA TYR A 164 -4.61 -3.37 -2.96
C TYR A 164 -3.16 -3.16 -3.41
N SER A 165 -2.92 -2.17 -4.25
CA SER A 165 -1.59 -1.77 -4.67
C SER A 165 -1.53 -0.26 -4.87
N LEU A 166 -0.48 0.38 -4.34
CA LEU A 166 -0.21 1.80 -4.50
C LEU A 166 0.77 2.02 -5.65
N SER A 167 0.54 3.06 -6.45
CA SER A 167 1.52 3.47 -7.44
C SER A 167 2.69 4.18 -6.77
N SER A 168 3.92 3.82 -7.15
CA SER A 168 5.11 4.55 -6.74
C SER A 168 5.27 5.90 -7.45
N ASP A 169 4.62 6.07 -8.62
CA ASP A 169 4.88 7.18 -9.54
C ASP A 169 3.78 8.25 -9.49
N ASN A 170 2.63 7.91 -8.92
CA ASN A 170 1.48 8.80 -8.75
C ASN A 170 0.65 8.40 -7.52
N GLN A 171 -0.51 9.03 -7.30
CA GLN A 171 -1.37 8.79 -6.14
C GLN A 171 -2.50 7.78 -6.44
N THR A 172 -2.25 6.84 -7.32
CA THR A 172 -3.24 5.86 -7.74
C THR A 172 -3.26 4.67 -6.79
N LEU A 173 -4.45 4.28 -6.35
CA LEU A 173 -4.75 3.03 -5.67
C LEU A 173 -5.44 2.08 -6.65
N THR A 174 -4.90 0.87 -6.81
CA THR A 174 -5.48 -0.19 -7.62
C THR A 174 -6.05 -1.27 -6.71
N VAL A 175 -7.27 -1.74 -7.00
CA VAL A 175 -7.96 -2.79 -6.26
C VAL A 175 -8.30 -3.94 -7.19
N GLU A 176 -7.72 -5.09 -6.93
CA GLU A 176 -7.99 -6.35 -7.63
C GLU A 176 -8.90 -7.23 -6.76
N TYR A 177 -9.94 -7.84 -7.35
CA TYR A 177 -10.79 -8.82 -6.70
C TYR A 177 -10.17 -10.20 -6.82
N THR A 178 -9.65 -10.74 -5.74
CA THR A 178 -8.86 -11.99 -5.73
C THR A 178 -9.66 -13.23 -5.35
N THR A 179 -10.87 -13.07 -4.82
CA THR A 179 -11.78 -14.20 -4.49
C THR A 179 -11.91 -15.25 -5.60
N PRO A 180 -12.07 -14.89 -6.89
CA PRO A 180 -12.18 -15.89 -7.94
C PRO A 180 -10.96 -16.79 -8.08
N GLN A 181 -9.77 -16.29 -7.69
CA GLN A 181 -8.54 -17.06 -7.73
C GLN A 181 -8.46 -18.12 -6.62
N TYR A 182 -9.22 -17.94 -5.54
CA TYR A 182 -9.34 -18.90 -4.44
C TYR A 182 -10.19 -20.11 -4.82
N LEU A 183 -11.11 -19.96 -5.77
CA LEU A 183 -12.01 -21.02 -6.23
C LEU A 183 -11.24 -22.14 -6.97
N SER A 184 -11.80 -23.33 -6.96
CA SER A 184 -11.34 -24.42 -7.83
C SER A 184 -11.41 -24.01 -9.30
N GLN A 185 -10.62 -24.64 -10.18
CA GLN A 185 -10.63 -24.32 -11.62
C GLN A 185 -12.03 -24.46 -12.25
N ALA A 186 -12.81 -25.46 -11.81
CA ALA A 186 -14.16 -25.67 -12.34
C ALA A 186 -15.12 -24.55 -11.91
N GLU A 187 -15.06 -24.13 -10.64
CA GLU A 187 -15.87 -23.04 -10.12
C GLU A 187 -15.48 -21.69 -10.73
N ARG A 188 -14.18 -21.44 -10.86
CA ARG A 188 -13.67 -20.21 -11.52
C ARG A 188 -14.23 -20.05 -12.93
N LYS A 189 -14.22 -21.13 -13.74
CA LYS A 189 -14.78 -21.11 -15.09
C LYS A 189 -16.29 -20.78 -15.12
N ARG A 190 -17.01 -21.04 -14.04
CA ARG A 190 -18.44 -20.71 -13.92
C ARG A 190 -18.69 -19.24 -13.58
N VAL A 191 -17.81 -18.61 -12.80
CA VAL A 191 -17.94 -17.22 -12.37
C VAL A 191 -17.32 -16.23 -13.36
N GLU A 192 -16.23 -16.60 -14.05
CA GLU A 192 -15.51 -15.73 -15.01
C GLU A 192 -16.40 -15.03 -16.04
N PRO A 193 -17.44 -15.68 -16.65
CA PRO A 193 -18.31 -15.01 -17.61
C PRO A 193 -19.01 -13.77 -17.04
N PHE A 194 -19.24 -13.71 -15.74
CA PHE A 194 -19.98 -12.66 -15.05
C PHE A 194 -19.08 -11.58 -14.43
N LEU A 195 -17.77 -11.79 -14.39
CA LEU A 195 -16.82 -10.89 -13.71
C LEU A 195 -16.10 -9.97 -14.70
N LYS A 196 -15.86 -8.74 -14.26
CA LYS A 196 -14.94 -7.80 -14.93
C LYS A 196 -13.50 -8.31 -14.77
N ASN A 197 -12.73 -8.22 -15.84
CA ASN A 197 -11.30 -8.60 -15.83
C ASN A 197 -10.38 -7.41 -15.53
N THR A 198 -10.96 -6.26 -15.19
CA THR A 198 -10.21 -5.03 -14.93
C THR A 198 -10.25 -4.70 -13.44
N PRO A 199 -9.13 -4.26 -12.85
CA PRO A 199 -9.12 -3.76 -11.50
C PRO A 199 -9.88 -2.43 -11.39
N LYS A 200 -10.31 -2.08 -10.18
CA LYS A 200 -10.78 -0.73 -9.87
C LYS A 200 -9.56 0.16 -9.62
N VAL A 201 -9.58 1.33 -10.21
CA VAL A 201 -8.53 2.36 -10.03
C VAL A 201 -9.18 3.61 -9.43
N TYR A 202 -8.53 4.17 -8.39
CA TYR A 202 -8.88 5.40 -7.71
C TYR A 202 -7.84 6.49 -7.97
#